data_53ebe1d96228d096b5fdfe833a136cb3
#
_entry.id   53ebe1d96228d096b5fdfe833a136cb3
#
_cell.length_a   1.000
_cell.length_b   1.000
_cell.length_c   1.000
_cell.angle_alpha   90.00
_cell.angle_beta   90.00
_cell.angle_gamma   90.00
#
_symmetry.space_group_name_H-M   'P 1'
#
loop_
_entity.id
_entity.type
_entity.pdbx_description
1 polymer ?
#
loop_
_entity_poly.entity_id
_entity_poly.type
_entity_poly.pdbx_seq_one_letter_code
_entity_poly.pdbx_strand_id
1 'polypeptide(L)'
;MRYTPAALALSLLAAVTASVSISAPPVPLDARAAVLVAEGRKALVAGDADAAIDAYEAALVIQPGHTAILLNLAEATRKQGMQGKALRYYREVLEGDPVNVYAISGEGLALVEKGAVDRARRNLARLEQICGDGCAPAKALAAAIQQGPAPQMVSAEAVQAKPVVTTN
;
A
#
# COMPACT_ATOMS: atom_id res chain seq x y z
N MET A 1 -52.10 -46.04 -3.72
CA MET A 1 -51.73 -44.89 -4.58
C MET A 1 -50.28 -44.55 -4.29
N ARG A 2 -49.39 -44.83 -5.27
CA ARG A 2 -47.93 -44.70 -5.13
C ARG A 2 -47.56 -43.33 -5.66
N TYR A 3 -47.15 -42.41 -4.80
CA TYR A 3 -46.56 -41.14 -5.22
C TYR A 3 -45.06 -41.36 -5.48
N THR A 4 -44.67 -41.13 -6.70
CA THR A 4 -43.29 -41.29 -7.19
C THR A 4 -42.39 -40.20 -6.65
N PRO A 5 -41.13 -40.52 -6.28
CA PRO A 5 -40.19 -39.55 -5.68
C PRO A 5 -39.43 -38.73 -6.74
N ALA A 6 -40.10 -38.37 -7.84
CA ALA A 6 -39.45 -37.60 -8.91
C ALA A 6 -39.47 -36.07 -8.73
N ALA A 7 -40.17 -35.57 -7.69
CA ALA A 7 -40.30 -34.13 -7.49
C ALA A 7 -39.27 -33.49 -6.57
N LEU A 8 -38.38 -34.26 -5.96
CA LEU A 8 -37.33 -33.76 -5.04
C LEU A 8 -35.95 -33.53 -5.67
N ALA A 9 -35.78 -33.91 -6.94
CA ALA A 9 -34.48 -33.75 -7.61
C ALA A 9 -34.28 -32.44 -8.35
N LEU A 10 -35.30 -31.56 -8.44
CA LEU A 10 -35.23 -30.32 -9.24
C LEU A 10 -34.94 -29.05 -8.43
N SER A 11 -34.80 -29.14 -7.11
CA SER A 11 -34.57 -27.95 -6.26
C SER A 11 -33.12 -27.73 -5.82
N LEU A 12 -32.18 -28.55 -6.23
CA LEU A 12 -30.75 -28.41 -5.83
C LEU A 12 -29.86 -27.84 -6.93
N LEU A 13 -30.41 -27.35 -8.03
CA LEU A 13 -29.64 -26.73 -9.13
C LEU A 13 -29.74 -25.20 -9.09
N ALA A 14 -30.04 -24.60 -7.93
CA ALA A 14 -30.08 -23.16 -7.78
C ALA A 14 -28.76 -22.63 -7.22
N ALA A 15 -28.02 -21.96 -8.08
CA ALA A 15 -27.15 -20.83 -7.79
C ALA A 15 -25.88 -21.10 -7.00
N VAL A 16 -24.93 -21.83 -7.61
CA VAL A 16 -23.53 -21.41 -7.47
C VAL A 16 -23.29 -20.37 -8.56
N THR A 17 -23.84 -19.19 -8.42
CA THR A 17 -23.31 -18.02 -9.12
C THR A 17 -22.02 -17.64 -8.42
N ALA A 18 -20.92 -18.27 -8.83
CA ALA A 18 -19.60 -17.79 -8.51
C ALA A 18 -19.56 -16.34 -9.03
N SER A 19 -19.55 -15.37 -8.13
CA SER A 19 -19.24 -13.98 -8.44
C SER A 19 -17.78 -13.96 -8.91
N VAL A 20 -17.57 -14.14 -10.19
CA VAL A 20 -16.29 -13.88 -10.83
C VAL A 20 -16.13 -12.37 -10.71
N SER A 21 -15.33 -11.92 -9.73
CA SER A 21 -14.87 -10.55 -9.67
C SER A 21 -13.99 -10.32 -10.90
N ILE A 22 -14.62 -9.84 -11.97
CA ILE A 22 -13.88 -9.39 -13.16
C ILE A 22 -13.16 -8.12 -12.70
N SER A 23 -11.86 -8.26 -12.42
CA SER A 23 -10.99 -7.10 -12.22
C SER A 23 -11.08 -6.25 -13.49
N ALA A 24 -11.54 -5.01 -13.36
CA ALA A 24 -11.59 -4.09 -14.50
C ALA A 24 -10.18 -3.98 -15.12
N PRO A 25 -10.07 -3.93 -16.46
CA PRO A 25 -8.77 -3.74 -17.09
C PRO A 25 -8.11 -2.46 -16.54
N PRO A 26 -6.78 -2.46 -16.35
CA PRO A 26 -6.09 -1.29 -15.83
C PRO A 26 -6.36 -0.09 -16.75
N VAL A 27 -6.79 1.02 -16.16
CA VAL A 27 -7.01 2.28 -16.89
C VAL A 27 -5.67 2.72 -17.47
N PRO A 28 -5.57 2.99 -18.79
CA PRO A 28 -4.33 3.44 -19.38
C PRO A 28 -3.93 4.82 -18.83
N LEU A 29 -2.63 5.04 -18.67
CA LEU A 29 -2.10 6.30 -18.20
C LEU A 29 -2.21 7.36 -19.31
N ASP A 30 -2.77 8.54 -18.98
CA ASP A 30 -2.80 9.71 -19.89
C ASP A 30 -1.38 10.06 -20.33
N ALA A 31 -1.19 10.42 -21.61
CA ALA A 31 0.14 10.68 -22.16
C ALA A 31 0.86 11.84 -21.45
N ARG A 32 0.14 12.88 -21.03
CA ARG A 32 0.72 14.00 -20.27
C ARG A 32 1.09 13.59 -18.86
N ALA A 33 0.23 12.79 -18.18
CA ALA A 33 0.55 12.23 -16.89
C ALA A 33 1.74 11.28 -16.97
N ALA A 34 1.88 10.50 -18.06
CA ALA A 34 3.00 9.60 -18.27
C ALA A 34 4.35 10.33 -18.32
N VAL A 35 4.41 11.51 -18.95
CA VAL A 35 5.62 12.37 -18.98
C VAL A 35 6.01 12.76 -17.55
N LEU A 36 5.07 13.27 -16.77
CA LEU A 36 5.31 13.68 -15.39
C LEU A 36 5.71 12.49 -14.50
N VAL A 37 5.09 11.32 -14.71
CA VAL A 37 5.50 10.09 -14.01
C VAL A 37 6.93 9.68 -14.36
N ALA A 38 7.35 9.86 -15.62
CA ALA A 38 8.73 9.57 -16.02
C ALA A 38 9.72 10.57 -15.40
N GLU A 39 9.38 11.85 -15.33
CA GLU A 39 10.17 12.89 -14.64
C GLU A 39 10.32 12.58 -13.15
N GLY A 40 9.21 12.24 -12.47
CA GLY A 40 9.23 11.87 -11.06
C GLY A 40 10.10 10.64 -10.78
N ARG A 41 10.04 9.61 -11.64
CA ARG A 41 10.93 8.44 -11.51
C ARG A 41 12.40 8.82 -11.67
N LYS A 42 12.72 9.69 -12.64
CA LYS A 42 14.09 10.17 -12.82
C LYS A 42 14.59 10.92 -11.60
N ALA A 43 13.79 11.81 -11.05
CA ALA A 43 14.10 12.55 -9.83
C ALA A 43 14.33 11.58 -8.64
N LEU A 44 13.45 10.58 -8.47
CA LEU A 44 13.54 9.61 -7.38
C LEU A 44 14.83 8.75 -7.48
N VAL A 45 15.24 8.38 -8.70
CA VAL A 45 16.51 7.67 -8.95
C VAL A 45 17.72 8.57 -8.65
N ALA A 46 17.60 9.88 -8.91
CA ALA A 46 18.62 10.86 -8.56
C ALA A 46 18.69 11.18 -7.05
N GLY A 47 17.76 10.62 -6.24
CA GLY A 47 17.68 10.88 -4.80
C GLY A 47 16.88 12.14 -4.43
N ASP A 48 16.32 12.83 -5.41
CA ASP A 48 15.50 14.03 -5.22
C ASP A 48 14.03 13.61 -5.02
N ALA A 49 13.69 13.30 -3.78
CA ALA A 49 12.34 12.87 -3.41
C ALA A 49 11.33 14.03 -3.51
N ASP A 50 11.74 15.27 -3.30
CA ASP A 50 10.87 16.45 -3.37
C ASP A 50 10.44 16.69 -4.82
N ALA A 51 11.36 16.75 -5.76
CA ALA A 51 11.05 16.89 -7.18
C ALA A 51 10.22 15.70 -7.72
N ALA A 52 10.45 14.49 -7.18
CA ALA A 52 9.63 13.33 -7.53
C ALA A 52 8.18 13.49 -7.06
N ILE A 53 7.97 13.96 -5.84
CA ILE A 53 6.63 14.19 -5.27
C ILE A 53 5.90 15.25 -6.09
N ASP A 54 6.54 16.38 -6.39
CA ASP A 54 5.94 17.46 -7.17
C ASP A 54 5.48 16.96 -8.55
N ALA A 55 6.32 16.19 -9.24
CA ALA A 55 5.97 15.61 -10.54
C ALA A 55 4.81 14.61 -10.46
N TYR A 56 4.77 13.76 -9.42
CA TYR A 56 3.67 12.81 -9.25
C TYR A 56 2.37 13.48 -8.80
N GLU A 57 2.43 14.53 -7.97
CA GLU A 57 1.26 15.34 -7.60
C GLU A 57 0.69 16.04 -8.83
N ALA A 58 1.55 16.61 -9.71
CA ALA A 58 1.12 17.17 -10.97
C ALA A 58 0.48 16.13 -11.92
N ALA A 59 1.03 14.91 -11.97
CA ALA A 59 0.42 13.81 -12.72
C ALA A 59 -0.96 13.42 -12.16
N LEU A 60 -1.12 13.43 -10.83
CA LEU A 60 -2.37 13.10 -10.15
C LEU A 60 -3.47 14.16 -10.42
N VAL A 61 -3.10 15.43 -10.63
CA VAL A 61 -4.03 16.47 -11.05
C VAL A 61 -4.60 16.17 -12.45
N ILE A 62 -3.80 15.59 -13.36
CA ILE A 62 -4.25 15.21 -14.70
C ILE A 62 -5.13 13.96 -14.66
N GLN A 63 -4.76 12.98 -13.84
CA GLN A 63 -5.47 11.71 -13.76
C GLN A 63 -5.64 11.28 -12.28
N PRO A 64 -6.67 11.84 -11.61
CA PRO A 64 -6.94 11.53 -10.20
C PRO A 64 -7.21 10.05 -9.97
N GLY A 65 -6.76 9.52 -8.83
CA GLY A 65 -7.02 8.15 -8.41
C GLY A 65 -6.29 7.06 -9.23
N HIS A 66 -5.42 7.43 -10.16
CA HIS A 66 -4.71 6.44 -10.98
C HIS A 66 -3.70 5.65 -10.13
N THR A 67 -3.90 4.34 -10.03
CA THR A 67 -3.13 3.41 -9.18
C THR A 67 -1.62 3.56 -9.32
N ALA A 68 -1.10 3.61 -10.56
CA ALA A 68 0.33 3.72 -10.77
C ALA A 68 0.92 5.07 -10.30
N ILE A 69 0.16 6.16 -10.40
CA ILE A 69 0.60 7.47 -9.90
C ILE A 69 0.62 7.45 -8.37
N LEU A 70 -0.46 6.96 -7.75
CA LEU A 70 -0.56 6.84 -6.29
C LEU A 70 0.55 5.96 -5.70
N LEU A 71 0.88 4.83 -6.32
CA LEU A 71 1.98 3.96 -5.88
C LEU A 71 3.34 4.67 -5.95
N ASN A 72 3.63 5.38 -7.05
CA ASN A 72 4.87 6.14 -7.19
C ASN A 72 4.95 7.28 -6.17
N LEU A 73 3.84 8.00 -5.95
CA LEU A 73 3.76 9.08 -4.97
C LEU A 73 3.92 8.57 -3.53
N ALA A 74 3.31 7.41 -3.22
CA ALA A 74 3.48 6.74 -1.93
C ALA A 74 4.94 6.35 -1.67
N GLU A 75 5.61 5.80 -2.68
CA GLU A 75 7.02 5.43 -2.57
C GLU A 75 7.94 6.66 -2.41
N ALA A 76 7.71 7.73 -3.16
CA ALA A 76 8.47 8.97 -3.05
C ALA A 76 8.31 9.60 -1.65
N THR A 77 7.06 9.70 -1.16
CA THR A 77 6.78 10.23 0.18
C THR A 77 7.37 9.36 1.30
N ARG A 78 7.38 8.02 1.11
CA ARG A 78 8.03 7.10 2.04
C ARG A 78 9.54 7.34 2.08
N LYS A 79 10.20 7.46 0.92
CA LYS A 79 11.65 7.73 0.81
C LYS A 79 12.03 9.08 1.40
N GLN A 80 11.15 10.07 1.34
CA GLN A 80 11.33 11.38 1.98
C GLN A 80 11.15 11.32 3.52
N GLY A 81 10.79 10.16 4.08
CA GLY A 81 10.55 10.02 5.52
C GLY A 81 9.15 10.42 5.97
N MET A 82 8.22 10.69 5.04
CA MET A 82 6.84 11.04 5.33
C MET A 82 5.93 9.81 5.38
N GLN A 83 6.25 8.83 6.24
CA GLN A 83 5.55 7.53 6.31
C GLN A 83 4.04 7.67 6.52
N GLY A 84 3.58 8.68 7.25
CA GLY A 84 2.15 8.94 7.45
C GLY A 84 1.42 9.29 6.16
N LYS A 85 2.03 10.11 5.30
CA LYS A 85 1.52 10.48 3.97
C LYS A 85 1.57 9.29 3.01
N ALA A 86 2.67 8.55 3.02
CA ALA A 86 2.81 7.32 2.23
C ALA A 86 1.74 6.28 2.56
N LEU A 87 1.48 6.02 3.85
CA LEU A 87 0.42 5.12 4.29
C LEU A 87 -0.96 5.50 3.78
N ARG A 88 -1.27 6.80 3.66
CA ARG A 88 -2.55 7.26 3.11
C ARG A 88 -2.67 6.89 1.64
N TYR A 89 -1.63 7.15 0.83
CA TYR A 89 -1.66 6.84 -0.60
C TYR A 89 -1.71 5.32 -0.86
N TYR A 90 -0.96 4.50 -0.11
CA TYR A 90 -1.08 3.04 -0.24
C TYR A 90 -2.48 2.55 0.08
N ARG A 91 -3.15 3.10 1.10
CA ARG A 91 -4.52 2.73 1.46
C ARG A 91 -5.52 3.15 0.40
N GLU A 92 -5.36 4.33 -0.20
CA GLU A 92 -6.18 4.77 -1.32
C GLU A 92 -6.11 3.78 -2.49
N VAL A 93 -4.93 3.25 -2.80
CA VAL A 93 -4.80 2.16 -3.78
C VAL A 93 -5.55 0.90 -3.31
N LEU A 94 -5.45 0.54 -2.04
CA LEU A 94 -6.08 -0.66 -1.47
C LEU A 94 -7.60 -0.55 -1.33
N GLU A 95 -8.16 0.65 -1.34
CA GLU A 95 -9.61 0.87 -1.42
C GLU A 95 -10.16 0.48 -2.79
N GLY A 96 -9.41 0.75 -3.86
CA GLY A 96 -9.77 0.38 -5.24
C GLY A 96 -9.37 -1.05 -5.63
N ASP A 97 -8.22 -1.51 -5.15
CA ASP A 97 -7.68 -2.86 -5.41
C ASP A 97 -7.12 -3.47 -4.10
N PRO A 98 -8.00 -4.13 -3.33
CA PRO A 98 -7.61 -4.72 -2.05
C PRO A 98 -6.49 -5.77 -2.14
N VAL A 99 -6.26 -6.40 -3.26
CA VAL A 99 -5.24 -7.44 -3.45
C VAL A 99 -3.97 -6.93 -4.14
N ASN A 100 -3.80 -5.62 -4.25
CA ASN A 100 -2.63 -5.01 -4.85
C ASN A 100 -1.36 -5.30 -4.04
N VAL A 101 -0.55 -6.21 -4.53
CA VAL A 101 0.64 -6.70 -3.81
C VAL A 101 1.69 -5.60 -3.57
N TYR A 102 1.79 -4.62 -4.48
CA TYR A 102 2.73 -3.50 -4.33
C TYR A 102 2.27 -2.51 -3.26
N ALA A 103 0.97 -2.24 -3.19
CA ALA A 103 0.41 -1.37 -2.16
C ALA A 103 0.49 -2.03 -0.77
N ILE A 104 0.19 -3.34 -0.66
CA ILE A 104 0.29 -4.08 0.61
C ILE A 104 1.76 -4.09 1.09
N SER A 105 2.70 -4.36 0.19
CA SER A 105 4.13 -4.35 0.52
C SER A 105 4.60 -2.96 0.93
N GLY A 106 4.27 -1.93 0.16
CA GLY A 106 4.66 -0.54 0.44
C GLY A 106 4.06 -0.02 1.75
N GLU A 107 2.78 -0.33 2.04
CA GLU A 107 2.18 -0.05 3.35
C GLU A 107 2.95 -0.76 4.47
N GLY A 108 3.30 -2.03 4.27
CA GLY A 108 4.09 -2.81 5.20
C GLY A 108 5.47 -2.19 5.48
N LEU A 109 6.19 -1.77 4.45
CA LEU A 109 7.48 -1.10 4.57
C LEU A 109 7.38 0.21 5.37
N ALA A 110 6.39 1.06 5.04
CA ALA A 110 6.14 2.29 5.78
C ALA A 110 5.76 2.03 7.25
N LEU A 111 5.07 0.93 7.54
CA LEU A 111 4.75 0.49 8.90
C LEU A 111 6.00 0.05 9.67
N VAL A 112 6.93 -0.68 9.03
CA VAL A 112 8.23 -1.04 9.64
C VAL A 112 8.99 0.22 10.01
N GLU A 113 9.13 1.16 9.09
CA GLU A 113 9.82 2.43 9.30
C GLU A 113 9.22 3.26 10.43
N LYS A 114 7.90 3.16 10.66
CA LYS A 114 7.20 3.76 11.81
C LYS A 114 7.33 2.97 13.12
N GLY A 115 7.98 1.82 13.11
CA GLY A 115 8.04 0.94 14.28
C GLY A 115 6.78 0.09 14.50
N ALA A 116 5.81 0.13 13.60
CA ALA A 116 4.56 -0.63 13.70
C ALA A 116 4.71 -2.06 13.13
N VAL A 117 5.73 -2.78 13.57
CA VAL A 117 6.18 -4.06 13.01
C VAL A 117 5.10 -5.13 13.02
N ASP A 118 4.25 -5.20 14.04
CA ASP A 118 3.17 -6.21 14.10
C ASP A 118 2.11 -6.00 13.01
N ARG A 119 1.88 -4.75 12.60
CA ARG A 119 1.02 -4.44 11.46
C ARG A 119 1.68 -4.83 10.15
N ALA A 120 2.97 -4.60 10.02
CA ALA A 120 3.74 -5.02 8.85
C ALA A 120 3.75 -6.56 8.70
N ARG A 121 3.84 -7.32 9.79
CA ARG A 121 3.72 -8.79 9.76
C ARG A 121 2.35 -9.26 9.25
N ARG A 122 1.27 -8.56 9.59
CA ARG A 122 -0.07 -8.88 9.03
C ARG A 122 -0.12 -8.65 7.52
N ASN A 123 0.50 -7.59 7.04
CA ASN A 123 0.62 -7.33 5.60
C ASN A 123 1.46 -8.42 4.91
N LEU A 124 2.54 -8.89 5.54
CA LEU A 124 3.35 -10.00 5.01
C LEU A 124 2.53 -11.28 4.88
N ALA A 125 1.83 -11.68 5.94
CA ALA A 125 0.97 -12.88 5.90
C ALA A 125 -0.11 -12.78 4.79
N ARG A 126 -0.66 -11.57 4.56
CA ARG A 126 -1.59 -11.32 3.47
C ARG A 126 -0.94 -11.46 2.10
N LEU A 127 0.29 -10.96 1.90
CA LEU A 127 1.05 -11.13 0.66
C LEU A 127 1.34 -12.59 0.36
N GLU A 128 1.76 -13.36 1.37
CA GLU A 128 2.03 -14.80 1.25
C GLU A 128 0.78 -15.57 0.80
N GLN A 129 -0.41 -15.17 1.27
CA GLN A 129 -1.66 -15.76 0.81
C GLN A 129 -2.03 -15.39 -0.63
N ILE A 130 -1.68 -14.18 -1.10
CA ILE A 130 -2.04 -13.68 -2.44
C ILE A 130 -1.06 -14.18 -3.51
N CYS A 131 0.23 -14.11 -3.25
CA CYS A 131 1.26 -14.37 -4.27
C CYS A 131 2.35 -15.39 -3.82
N GLY A 132 2.21 -15.98 -2.63
CA GLY A 132 3.20 -16.87 -2.05
C GLY A 132 4.40 -16.13 -1.44
N ASP A 133 5.16 -16.83 -0.60
CA ASP A 133 6.36 -16.33 0.07
C ASP A 133 7.52 -15.99 -0.90
N GLY A 134 7.49 -16.61 -2.08
CA GLY A 134 8.48 -16.42 -3.14
C GLY A 134 8.36 -15.12 -3.92
N CYS A 135 7.25 -14.39 -3.85
CA CYS A 135 7.04 -13.19 -4.65
C CYS A 135 7.89 -12.01 -4.15
N ALA A 136 8.33 -11.16 -5.09
CA ALA A 136 9.25 -10.05 -4.78
C ALA A 136 8.70 -9.09 -3.70
N PRO A 137 7.42 -8.67 -3.72
CA PRO A 137 6.84 -7.84 -2.66
C PRO A 137 6.88 -8.48 -1.27
N ALA A 138 6.61 -9.79 -1.15
CA ALA A 138 6.67 -10.51 0.13
C ALA A 138 8.12 -10.60 0.64
N LYS A 139 9.07 -10.95 -0.22
CA LYS A 139 10.50 -10.99 0.13
C LYS A 139 11.02 -9.64 0.61
N ALA A 140 10.67 -8.56 -0.09
CA ALA A 140 11.09 -7.21 0.30
C ALA A 140 10.56 -6.83 1.69
N LEU A 141 9.29 -7.11 1.97
CA LEU A 141 8.69 -6.81 3.28
C LEU A 141 9.25 -7.71 4.37
N ALA A 142 9.46 -9.01 4.11
CA ALA A 142 10.07 -9.92 5.07
C ALA A 142 11.49 -9.47 5.47
N ALA A 143 12.31 -9.07 4.49
CA ALA A 143 13.64 -8.53 4.75
C ALA A 143 13.60 -7.25 5.61
N ALA A 144 12.70 -6.33 5.32
CA ALA A 144 12.53 -5.11 6.10
C ALA A 144 12.08 -5.39 7.55
N ILE A 145 11.17 -6.35 7.75
CA ILE A 145 10.75 -6.78 9.09
C ILE A 145 11.91 -7.38 9.89
N GLN A 146 12.79 -8.15 9.25
CA GLN A 146 13.98 -8.73 9.89
C GLN A 146 15.00 -7.66 10.30
N GLN A 147 15.17 -6.62 9.47
CA GLN A 147 16.07 -5.49 9.79
C GLN A 147 15.51 -4.61 10.91
N GLY A 148 14.18 -4.57 11.02
CA GLY A 148 13.48 -3.70 11.98
C GLY A 148 13.51 -2.21 11.56
N PRO A 149 12.89 -1.33 12.37
CA PRO A 149 12.91 0.11 12.12
C PRO A 149 14.34 0.66 12.28
N ALA A 150 14.70 1.61 11.41
CA ALA A 150 15.96 2.34 11.59
C ALA A 150 15.96 3.04 12.96
N PRO A 151 17.11 3.12 13.64
CA PRO A 151 17.21 3.85 14.91
C PRO A 151 16.72 5.29 14.71
N GLN A 152 15.65 5.66 15.38
CA GLN A 152 15.22 7.06 15.41
C GLN A 152 16.16 7.80 16.35
N MET A 153 16.99 8.67 15.81
CA MET A 153 17.77 9.62 16.62
C MET A 153 16.76 10.60 17.24
N VAL A 154 16.42 10.37 18.50
CA VAL A 154 15.67 11.36 19.29
C VAL A 154 16.68 12.49 19.54
N SER A 155 16.51 13.64 18.89
CA SER A 155 17.34 14.79 19.20
C SER A 155 17.12 15.18 20.66
N ALA A 156 18.18 15.43 21.39
CA ALA A 156 18.13 15.81 22.81
C ALA A 156 17.28 17.09 23.06
N GLU A 157 17.03 17.88 22.02
CA GLU A 157 16.15 19.04 22.05
C GLU A 157 14.66 18.70 22.21
N ALA A 158 14.25 17.46 21.91
CA ALA A 158 12.86 17.02 22.12
C ALA A 158 12.54 16.69 23.59
N VAL A 159 13.54 16.60 24.45
CA VAL A 159 13.37 16.40 25.89
C VAL A 159 13.30 17.75 26.59
N GLN A 160 12.14 18.38 26.59
CA GLN A 160 11.89 19.51 27.45
C GLN A 160 11.87 19.05 28.91
N ALA A 161 12.86 19.50 29.69
CA ALA A 161 12.88 19.27 31.12
C ALA A 161 11.60 19.85 31.72
N LYS A 162 10.77 19.04 32.38
CA LYS A 162 9.62 19.51 33.13
C LYS A 162 10.13 20.48 34.23
N PRO A 163 9.66 21.71 34.28
CA PRO A 163 10.05 22.63 35.37
C PRO A 163 9.56 22.06 36.70
N VAL A 164 10.49 21.87 37.62
CA VAL A 164 10.17 21.51 39.01
C VAL A 164 9.68 22.81 39.68
N VAL A 165 8.38 22.91 39.93
CA VAL A 165 7.81 23.99 40.71
C VAL A 165 8.03 23.64 42.19
N THR A 166 9.05 24.21 42.82
CA THR A 166 9.19 24.24 44.29
C THR A 166 8.22 25.30 44.84
N THR A 167 7.13 24.87 45.44
CA THR A 167 6.30 25.73 46.31
C THR A 167 7.01 25.91 47.64
N ASN A 168 7.32 27.17 47.96
CA ASN A 168 7.75 27.62 49.29
C ASN A 168 6.55 27.81 50.17
#